data_5c2a76f36471dabbac9ef388a9179b66
#
_entry.id   5c2a76f36471dabbac9ef388a9179b66
#
_cell.length_a   1.000
_cell.length_b   1.000
_cell.length_c   1.000
_cell.angle_alpha   90.00
_cell.angle_beta   90.00
_cell.angle_gamma   90.00
#
_symmetry.space_group_name_H-M   'P 1'
#
loop_
_entity.id
_entity.type
_entity.pdbx_description
1 polymer ?
#
loop_
_entity_poly.entity_id
_entity_poly.type
_entity_poly.pdbx_seq_one_letter_code
_entity_poly.pdbx_strand_id
1 'polypeptide(L)'
;MIGPEIERLIQLLAKLPGLGPRSARRAALHLMKRRDSLLVPLSEAMALAGEAIRACSVCGNLDSRDPCTVCADPTRDRSAICVVEDAGDLWALERTRAFHGTYHVLGGTLSALQGVGPDDLNIPALVERAKDPAVKEIILALNATVDGQTTAHVVIDRLGGTGVAVSRLAHGVPVGGELDYLDDGTLTAALKARRPL
;
A
#
# COMPACT_ATOMS: atom_id res chain seq x y z
N MET A 1 4.31 17.26 37.67
CA MET A 1 5.23 17.34 36.53
C MET A 1 5.52 15.92 36.05
N ILE A 2 5.57 15.70 34.75
CA ILE A 2 5.89 14.42 34.13
C ILE A 2 7.37 14.48 33.76
N GLY A 3 8.13 13.38 33.97
CA GLY A 3 9.54 13.32 33.59
C GLY A 3 9.73 13.47 32.07
N PRO A 4 10.85 14.07 31.61
CA PRO A 4 11.09 14.38 30.20
C PRO A 4 11.08 13.15 29.30
N GLU A 5 11.51 12.00 29.78
CA GLU A 5 11.55 10.75 29.03
C GLU A 5 10.12 10.25 28.71
N ILE A 6 9.22 10.32 29.70
CA ILE A 6 7.80 9.94 29.50
C ILE A 6 7.12 10.93 28.58
N GLU A 7 7.39 12.21 28.74
CA GLU A 7 6.84 13.25 27.87
C GLU A 7 7.26 13.05 26.43
N ARG A 8 8.55 12.78 26.19
CA ARG A 8 9.08 12.48 24.85
C ARG A 8 8.43 11.25 24.23
N LEU A 9 8.25 10.17 25.00
CA LEU A 9 7.55 8.96 24.53
C LEU A 9 6.10 9.28 24.12
N ILE A 10 5.36 10.04 24.97
CA ILE A 10 3.98 10.45 24.65
C ILE A 10 3.94 11.26 23.34
N GLN A 11 4.86 12.20 23.16
CA GLN A 11 4.94 13.04 21.96
C GLN A 11 5.20 12.21 20.71
N LEU A 12 6.06 11.21 20.77
CA LEU A 12 6.35 10.31 19.64
C LEU A 12 5.15 9.41 19.33
N LEU A 13 4.53 8.82 20.35
CA LEU A 13 3.33 8.00 20.17
C LEU A 13 2.16 8.81 19.59
N ALA A 14 2.04 10.09 19.96
CA ALA A 14 0.99 10.97 19.45
C ALA A 14 1.15 11.33 17.96
N LYS A 15 2.31 11.04 17.36
CA LYS A 15 2.54 11.21 15.91
C LYS A 15 2.05 10.00 15.09
N LEU A 16 1.76 8.88 15.74
CA LEU A 16 1.25 7.70 15.05
C LEU A 16 -0.21 7.91 14.63
N PRO A 17 -0.58 7.48 13.40
CA PRO A 17 -1.96 7.55 12.94
C PRO A 17 -2.92 6.87 13.93
N GLY A 18 -4.06 7.51 14.20
CA GLY A 18 -5.06 6.99 15.14
C GLY A 18 -4.72 7.15 16.65
N LEU A 19 -3.51 7.59 16.98
CA LEU A 19 -3.10 7.85 18.37
C LEU A 19 -3.13 9.36 18.67
N GLY A 20 -4.30 9.85 19.08
CA GLY A 20 -4.40 11.22 19.60
C GLY A 20 -3.70 11.37 20.97
N PRO A 21 -3.51 12.61 21.48
CA PRO A 21 -2.75 12.89 22.71
C PRO A 21 -3.21 12.09 23.95
N ARG A 22 -4.53 11.89 24.10
CA ARG A 22 -5.09 11.09 25.21
C ARG A 22 -4.74 9.61 25.08
N SER A 23 -4.86 9.04 23.87
CA SER A 23 -4.53 7.64 23.59
C SER A 23 -3.04 7.38 23.71
N ALA A 24 -2.20 8.29 23.22
CA ALA A 24 -0.74 8.23 23.36
C ALA A 24 -0.30 8.20 24.83
N ARG A 25 -0.90 9.06 25.68
CA ARG A 25 -0.64 9.05 27.13
C ARG A 25 -1.02 7.73 27.77
N ARG A 26 -2.21 7.18 27.42
CA ARG A 26 -2.67 5.87 27.93
C ARG A 26 -1.72 4.75 27.48
N ALA A 27 -1.28 4.76 26.22
CA ALA A 27 -0.33 3.79 25.69
C ALA A 27 1.01 3.86 26.42
N ALA A 28 1.58 5.06 26.61
CA ALA A 28 2.84 5.24 27.35
C ALA A 28 2.74 4.68 28.78
N LEU A 29 1.68 5.01 29.51
CA LEU A 29 1.47 4.50 30.86
C LEU A 29 1.28 2.98 30.90
N HIS A 30 0.61 2.40 29.90
CA HIS A 30 0.44 0.96 29.77
C HIS A 30 1.79 0.26 29.54
N LEU A 31 2.64 0.81 28.66
CA LEU A 31 3.99 0.32 28.40
C LEU A 31 4.86 0.37 29.65
N MET A 32 4.82 1.48 30.41
CA MET A 32 5.59 1.63 31.65
C MET A 32 5.20 0.59 32.71
N LYS A 33 3.89 0.31 32.85
CA LYS A 33 3.39 -0.71 33.78
C LYS A 33 3.76 -2.14 33.39
N ARG A 34 4.09 -2.36 32.13
CA ARG A 34 4.45 -3.68 31.55
C ARG A 34 5.84 -3.63 30.92
N ARG A 35 6.80 -3.09 31.66
CA ARG A 35 8.12 -2.83 31.16
C ARG A 35 8.77 -4.07 30.53
N ASP A 36 8.92 -5.14 31.29
CA ASP A 36 9.66 -6.33 30.86
C ASP A 36 8.87 -7.17 29.84
N SER A 37 7.55 -7.22 29.97
CA SER A 37 6.71 -8.04 29.11
C SER A 37 6.24 -7.35 27.84
N LEU A 38 6.36 -6.02 27.73
CA LEU A 38 5.87 -5.29 26.56
C LEU A 38 6.80 -4.18 26.09
N LEU A 39 7.24 -3.25 26.97
CA LEU A 39 8.02 -2.10 26.55
C LEU A 39 9.38 -2.51 25.97
N VAL A 40 10.12 -3.36 26.68
CA VAL A 40 11.45 -3.81 26.25
C VAL A 40 11.34 -4.59 24.94
N PRO A 41 10.54 -5.67 24.82
CA PRO A 41 10.39 -6.38 23.56
C PRO A 41 9.89 -5.50 22.39
N LEU A 42 9.00 -4.54 22.64
CA LEU A 42 8.53 -3.61 21.61
C LEU A 42 9.67 -2.70 21.14
N SER A 43 10.47 -2.16 22.06
CA SER A 43 11.58 -1.28 21.70
C SER A 43 12.66 -2.02 20.89
N GLU A 44 12.95 -3.26 21.24
CA GLU A 44 13.88 -4.12 20.51
C GLU A 44 13.34 -4.44 19.10
N ALA A 45 12.06 -4.83 18.99
CA ALA A 45 11.42 -5.09 17.70
C ALA A 45 11.41 -3.86 16.79
N MET A 46 11.15 -2.67 17.35
CA MET A 46 11.20 -1.41 16.58
C MET A 46 12.61 -1.09 16.10
N ALA A 47 13.62 -1.28 16.94
CA ALA A 47 15.01 -1.07 16.57
C ALA A 47 15.43 -2.02 15.43
N LEU A 48 15.16 -3.31 15.58
CA LEU A 48 15.45 -4.32 14.55
C LEU A 48 14.73 -4.04 13.24
N ALA A 49 13.44 -3.65 13.29
CA ALA A 49 12.70 -3.27 12.11
C ALA A 49 13.30 -2.04 11.41
N GLY A 50 13.70 -1.02 12.18
CA GLY A 50 14.32 0.19 11.64
C GLY A 50 15.67 -0.08 10.95
N GLU A 51 16.41 -1.09 11.39
CA GLU A 51 17.69 -1.49 10.80
C GLU A 51 17.53 -2.41 9.58
N ALA A 52 16.57 -3.35 9.65
CA ALA A 52 16.45 -4.44 8.67
C ALA A 52 15.52 -4.13 7.51
N ILE A 53 14.38 -3.43 7.77
CA ILE A 53 13.36 -3.22 6.75
C ILE A 53 13.78 -2.11 5.78
N ARG A 54 13.67 -2.43 4.49
CA ARG A 54 13.95 -1.50 3.39
C ARG A 54 12.99 -1.72 2.23
N ALA A 55 12.88 -0.74 1.36
CA ALA A 55 12.13 -0.89 0.13
C ALA A 55 12.87 -1.84 -0.83
N CYS A 56 12.13 -2.79 -1.39
CA CYS A 56 12.65 -3.71 -2.40
C CYS A 56 13.08 -2.94 -3.66
N SER A 57 14.30 -3.19 -4.13
CA SER A 57 14.87 -2.55 -5.31
C SER A 57 14.09 -2.83 -6.61
N VAL A 58 13.31 -3.92 -6.65
CA VAL A 58 12.52 -4.32 -7.83
C VAL A 58 11.11 -3.76 -7.81
N CYS A 59 10.41 -3.85 -6.66
CA CYS A 59 8.97 -3.56 -6.62
C CYS A 59 8.54 -2.50 -5.60
N GLY A 60 9.45 -2.01 -4.75
CA GLY A 60 9.13 -1.03 -3.72
C GLY A 60 8.43 -1.59 -2.46
N ASN A 61 8.16 -2.91 -2.39
CA ASN A 61 7.62 -3.52 -1.17
C ASN A 61 8.59 -3.38 0.01
N LEU A 62 8.09 -3.33 1.22
CA LEU A 62 8.90 -3.31 2.44
C LEU A 62 9.23 -4.74 2.87
N ASP A 63 10.53 -5.07 2.98
CA ASP A 63 11.01 -6.38 3.42
C ASP A 63 12.40 -6.23 4.07
N SER A 64 12.80 -7.24 4.83
CA SER A 64 14.17 -7.37 5.34
C SER A 64 15.16 -7.95 4.30
N ARG A 65 14.65 -8.37 3.14
CA ARG A 65 15.40 -8.95 2.02
C ARG A 65 15.30 -8.08 0.79
N ASP A 66 16.36 -8.08 -0.04
CA ASP A 66 16.35 -7.42 -1.34
C ASP A 66 17.01 -8.33 -2.40
N PRO A 67 16.24 -8.75 -3.43
CA PRO A 67 14.80 -8.54 -3.66
C PRO A 67 13.91 -9.14 -2.56
N CYS A 68 12.73 -8.54 -2.36
CA CYS A 68 11.77 -8.98 -1.35
C CYS A 68 11.31 -10.42 -1.57
N THR A 69 10.70 -11.00 -0.55
CA THR A 69 10.19 -12.39 -0.59
C THR A 69 9.31 -12.68 -1.80
N VAL A 70 8.45 -11.74 -2.19
CA VAL A 70 7.58 -11.89 -3.38
C VAL A 70 8.40 -11.85 -4.67
N CYS A 71 9.32 -10.89 -4.84
CA CYS A 71 10.12 -10.78 -6.05
C CYS A 71 11.14 -11.92 -6.21
N ALA A 72 11.62 -12.48 -5.11
CA ALA A 72 12.56 -13.59 -5.09
C ALA A 72 11.90 -14.96 -5.34
N ASP A 73 10.58 -15.06 -5.24
CA ASP A 73 9.84 -16.32 -5.44
C ASP A 73 9.85 -16.71 -6.93
N PRO A 74 10.50 -17.82 -7.31
CA PRO A 74 10.57 -18.28 -8.70
C PRO A 74 9.25 -18.83 -9.24
N THR A 75 8.27 -19.09 -8.39
CA THR A 75 6.96 -19.63 -8.80
C THR A 75 5.99 -18.54 -9.27
N ARG A 76 6.36 -17.27 -9.10
CA ARG A 76 5.53 -16.13 -9.51
C ARG A 76 5.48 -15.97 -11.04
N ASP A 77 4.27 -15.71 -11.52
CA ASP A 77 4.05 -15.33 -12.91
C ASP A 77 4.58 -13.90 -13.15
N ARG A 78 5.68 -13.80 -13.90
CA ARG A 78 6.32 -12.53 -14.23
C ARG A 78 5.63 -11.80 -15.39
N SER A 79 4.64 -12.40 -16.03
CA SER A 79 3.89 -11.76 -17.10
C SER A 79 2.85 -10.75 -16.63
N ALA A 80 2.46 -10.80 -15.35
CA ALA A 80 1.49 -9.88 -14.76
C ALA A 80 2.10 -9.09 -13.59
N ILE A 81 1.92 -7.77 -13.60
CA ILE A 81 2.34 -6.87 -12.52
C ILE A 81 1.11 -6.16 -11.94
N CYS A 82 0.84 -6.38 -10.66
CA CYS A 82 -0.19 -5.65 -9.92
C CYS A 82 0.39 -4.40 -9.29
N VAL A 83 -0.10 -3.23 -9.68
CA VAL A 83 0.36 -1.92 -9.20
C VAL A 83 -0.53 -1.47 -8.06
N VAL A 84 0.08 -1.13 -6.94
CA VAL A 84 -0.58 -0.69 -5.70
C VAL A 84 -0.03 0.65 -5.22
N GLU A 85 -0.78 1.36 -4.38
CA GLU A 85 -0.35 2.65 -3.83
C GLU A 85 0.78 2.48 -2.82
N ASP A 86 0.62 1.57 -1.87
CA ASP A 86 1.63 1.30 -0.85
C ASP A 86 1.80 -0.19 -0.52
N ALA A 87 2.75 -0.50 0.38
CA ALA A 87 3.03 -1.86 0.79
C ALA A 87 1.85 -2.51 1.56
N GLY A 88 1.02 -1.73 2.24
CA GLY A 88 -0.16 -2.23 2.96
C GLY A 88 -1.18 -2.84 2.02
N ASP A 89 -1.40 -2.22 0.85
CA ASP A 89 -2.29 -2.74 -0.20
C ASP A 89 -1.76 -4.05 -0.78
N LEU A 90 -0.44 -4.10 -1.05
CA LEU A 90 0.22 -5.33 -1.48
C LEU A 90 -0.02 -6.47 -0.47
N TRP A 91 0.21 -6.22 0.81
CA TRP A 91 0.01 -7.23 1.85
C TRP A 91 -1.46 -7.67 1.98
N ALA A 92 -2.40 -6.75 1.76
CA ALA A 92 -3.82 -7.07 1.74
C ALA A 92 -4.16 -8.02 0.57
N LEU A 93 -3.64 -7.77 -0.63
CA LEU A 93 -3.82 -8.63 -1.79
C LEU A 93 -3.14 -9.98 -1.62
N GLU A 94 -1.90 -10.03 -1.14
CA GLU A 94 -1.14 -11.26 -0.89
C GLU A 94 -1.84 -12.18 0.12
N ARG A 95 -2.45 -11.62 1.14
CA ARG A 95 -3.21 -12.39 2.14
C ARG A 95 -4.36 -13.17 1.51
N THR A 96 -4.93 -12.72 0.39
CA THR A 96 -6.00 -13.43 -0.31
C THR A 96 -5.52 -14.68 -1.04
N ARG A 97 -4.23 -14.74 -1.39
CA ARG A 97 -3.62 -15.79 -2.22
C ARG A 97 -4.29 -15.96 -3.60
N ALA A 98 -5.02 -14.95 -4.06
CA ALA A 98 -5.74 -15.00 -5.34
C ALA A 98 -4.87 -14.55 -6.53
N PHE A 99 -3.77 -13.81 -6.28
CA PHE A 99 -2.89 -13.30 -7.31
C PHE A 99 -1.51 -13.97 -7.23
N HIS A 100 -1.07 -14.52 -8.35
CA HIS A 100 0.20 -15.24 -8.46
C HIS A 100 1.26 -14.48 -9.26
N GLY A 101 0.96 -13.28 -9.71
CA GLY A 101 1.90 -12.39 -10.41
C GLY A 101 2.86 -11.67 -9.47
N THR A 102 3.53 -10.66 -9.99
CA THR A 102 4.42 -9.78 -9.24
C THR A 102 3.73 -8.45 -8.92
N TYR A 103 4.31 -7.67 -8.02
CA TYR A 103 3.75 -6.37 -7.63
C TYR A 103 4.66 -5.21 -8.01
N HIS A 104 4.08 -4.01 -7.97
CA HIS A 104 4.81 -2.75 -8.02
C HIS A 104 4.13 -1.74 -7.08
N VAL A 105 4.89 -1.23 -6.12
CA VAL A 105 4.43 -0.24 -5.14
C VAL A 105 4.83 1.14 -5.63
N LEU A 106 3.85 2.04 -5.82
CA LEU A 106 4.08 3.41 -6.26
C LEU A 106 4.71 4.28 -5.17
N GLY A 107 4.46 3.99 -3.90
CA GLY A 107 4.89 4.79 -2.75
C GLY A 107 3.90 5.90 -2.37
N GLY A 108 2.72 5.92 -2.97
CA GLY A 108 1.64 6.87 -2.69
C GLY A 108 0.75 7.14 -3.89
N THR A 109 0.03 8.25 -3.84
CA THR A 109 -0.79 8.80 -4.93
C THR A 109 -0.42 10.24 -5.23
N LEU A 110 -0.74 10.72 -6.42
CA LEU A 110 -0.68 12.13 -6.73
C LEU A 110 -1.58 12.91 -5.77
N SER A 111 -1.07 13.99 -5.21
CA SER A 111 -1.84 14.85 -4.33
C SER A 111 -1.39 16.30 -4.43
N ALA A 112 -2.21 17.13 -5.04
CA ALA A 112 -1.93 18.57 -5.13
C ALA A 112 -1.90 19.24 -3.74
N LEU A 113 -2.70 18.74 -2.79
CA LEU A 113 -2.75 19.26 -1.43
C LEU A 113 -1.47 18.95 -0.64
N GLN A 114 -0.85 17.80 -0.91
CA GLN A 114 0.38 17.36 -0.23
C GLN A 114 1.63 17.70 -1.05
N GLY A 115 1.48 18.25 -2.26
CA GLY A 115 2.57 18.56 -3.16
C GLY A 115 3.24 17.33 -3.77
N VAL A 116 2.55 16.18 -3.80
CA VAL A 116 3.07 14.93 -4.39
C VAL A 116 2.81 14.94 -5.90
N GLY A 117 3.89 14.99 -6.68
CA GLY A 117 3.88 14.93 -8.14
C GLY A 117 4.23 13.55 -8.69
N PRO A 118 4.18 13.39 -10.03
CA PRO A 118 4.53 12.11 -10.68
C PRO A 118 5.96 11.63 -10.43
N ASP A 119 6.89 12.57 -10.21
CA ASP A 119 8.30 12.28 -10.00
C ASP A 119 8.61 11.84 -8.56
N ASP A 120 7.66 12.05 -7.64
CA ASP A 120 7.75 11.58 -6.26
C ASP A 120 7.28 10.12 -6.13
N LEU A 121 6.64 9.58 -7.17
CA LEU A 121 6.13 8.21 -7.21
C LEU A 121 7.06 7.30 -8.02
N ASN A 122 7.03 6.01 -7.71
CA ASN A 122 7.87 5.00 -8.38
C ASN A 122 7.36 4.63 -9.80
N ILE A 123 6.76 5.59 -10.52
CA ILE A 123 6.23 5.40 -11.87
C ILE A 123 7.34 5.14 -12.91
N PRO A 124 8.50 5.83 -12.89
CA PRO A 124 9.56 5.55 -13.86
C PRO A 124 10.04 4.10 -13.83
N ALA A 125 10.22 3.51 -12.64
CA ALA A 125 10.63 2.12 -12.50
C ALA A 125 9.56 1.13 -13.01
N LEU A 126 8.26 1.46 -12.84
CA LEU A 126 7.17 0.69 -13.43
C LEU A 126 7.26 0.68 -14.96
N VAL A 127 7.48 1.85 -15.57
CA VAL A 127 7.61 1.98 -17.03
C VAL A 127 8.79 1.16 -17.56
N GLU A 128 9.93 1.17 -16.87
CA GLU A 128 11.07 0.33 -17.23
C GLU A 128 10.76 -1.16 -17.15
N ARG A 129 10.06 -1.60 -16.09
CA ARG A 129 9.63 -2.99 -15.97
C ARG A 129 8.62 -3.39 -17.05
N ALA A 130 7.74 -2.48 -17.46
CA ALA A 130 6.75 -2.73 -18.50
C ALA A 130 7.34 -2.86 -19.92
N LYS A 131 8.60 -2.46 -20.13
CA LYS A 131 9.32 -2.66 -21.41
C LYS A 131 9.82 -4.09 -21.58
N ASP A 132 9.87 -4.88 -20.53
CA ASP A 132 10.24 -6.29 -20.62
C ASP A 132 9.18 -7.04 -21.45
N PRO A 133 9.55 -7.68 -22.56
CA PRO A 133 8.61 -8.42 -23.42
C PRO A 133 7.92 -9.59 -22.70
N ALA A 134 8.44 -10.04 -21.57
CA ALA A 134 7.79 -11.03 -20.73
C ALA A 134 6.55 -10.48 -20.01
N VAL A 135 6.50 -9.18 -19.73
CA VAL A 135 5.36 -8.52 -19.09
C VAL A 135 4.25 -8.31 -20.11
N LYS A 136 3.10 -8.89 -19.87
CA LYS A 136 1.91 -8.84 -20.76
C LYS A 136 0.81 -7.95 -20.22
N GLU A 137 0.70 -7.84 -18.89
CA GLU A 137 -0.38 -7.13 -18.24
C GLU A 137 0.11 -6.33 -17.02
N ILE A 138 -0.38 -5.09 -16.94
CA ILE A 138 -0.30 -4.23 -15.75
C ILE A 138 -1.71 -4.10 -15.19
N ILE A 139 -1.91 -4.54 -13.94
CA ILE A 139 -3.19 -4.47 -13.25
C ILE A 139 -3.13 -3.32 -12.26
N LEU A 140 -3.91 -2.27 -12.48
CA LEU A 140 -3.99 -1.13 -11.56
C LEU A 140 -4.93 -1.46 -10.40
N ALA A 141 -4.35 -1.66 -9.22
CA ALA A 141 -5.06 -1.94 -7.97
C ALA A 141 -4.96 -0.73 -7.04
N LEU A 142 -5.29 0.46 -7.57
CA LEU A 142 -5.30 1.71 -6.83
C LEU A 142 -6.65 1.93 -6.17
N ASN A 143 -6.68 2.69 -5.07
CA ASN A 143 -7.91 3.00 -4.36
C ASN A 143 -8.88 3.81 -5.24
N ALA A 144 -10.18 3.63 -5.05
CA ALA A 144 -11.22 4.32 -5.82
C ALA A 144 -11.45 5.77 -5.35
N THR A 145 -10.40 6.44 -4.86
CA THR A 145 -10.38 7.85 -4.48
C THR A 145 -10.10 8.74 -5.69
N VAL A 146 -10.34 10.05 -5.57
CA VAL A 146 -9.99 11.01 -6.63
C VAL A 146 -8.49 10.98 -6.94
N ASP A 147 -7.65 10.97 -5.91
CA ASP A 147 -6.19 10.92 -6.05
C ASP A 147 -5.73 9.59 -6.70
N GLY A 148 -6.31 8.46 -6.28
CA GLY A 148 -6.02 7.14 -6.88
C GLY A 148 -6.44 7.07 -8.35
N GLN A 149 -7.61 7.62 -8.73
CA GLN A 149 -8.06 7.66 -10.12
C GLN A 149 -7.18 8.59 -10.98
N THR A 150 -6.79 9.76 -10.44
CA THR A 150 -5.88 10.69 -11.13
C THR A 150 -4.51 10.02 -11.34
N THR A 151 -4.01 9.32 -10.32
CA THR A 151 -2.76 8.57 -10.39
C THR A 151 -2.85 7.47 -11.46
N ALA A 152 -3.98 6.73 -11.51
CA ALA A 152 -4.20 5.71 -12.53
C ALA A 152 -4.12 6.27 -13.96
N HIS A 153 -4.72 7.44 -14.21
CA HIS A 153 -4.64 8.08 -15.52
C HIS A 153 -3.19 8.41 -15.91
N VAL A 154 -2.44 9.01 -14.99
CA VAL A 154 -1.03 9.35 -15.25
C VAL A 154 -0.18 8.09 -15.50
N VAL A 155 -0.42 7.01 -14.75
CA VAL A 155 0.27 5.74 -14.97
C VAL A 155 -0.05 5.18 -16.35
N ILE A 156 -1.33 5.19 -16.78
CA ILE A 156 -1.75 4.74 -18.12
C ILE A 156 -1.05 5.56 -19.20
N ASP A 157 -1.03 6.89 -19.09
CA ASP A 157 -0.37 7.77 -20.04
C ASP A 157 1.13 7.46 -20.16
N ARG A 158 1.81 7.23 -19.04
CA ARG A 158 3.25 6.88 -19.04
C ARG A 158 3.53 5.49 -19.61
N LEU A 159 2.58 4.57 -19.54
CA LEU A 159 2.67 3.22 -20.12
C LEU A 159 2.32 3.19 -21.61
N GLY A 160 1.74 4.25 -22.18
CA GLY A 160 1.20 4.30 -23.55
C GLY A 160 2.18 3.96 -24.68
N GLY A 161 3.50 3.99 -24.42
CA GLY A 161 4.53 3.61 -25.40
C GLY A 161 5.07 2.18 -25.26
N THR A 162 4.62 1.41 -24.26
CA THR A 162 5.17 0.08 -23.94
C THR A 162 4.46 -1.07 -24.65
N GLY A 163 3.22 -0.86 -25.13
CA GLY A 163 2.40 -1.89 -25.74
C GLY A 163 1.84 -2.93 -24.77
N VAL A 164 2.07 -2.79 -23.44
CA VAL A 164 1.54 -3.68 -22.41
C VAL A 164 0.03 -3.48 -22.26
N ALA A 165 -0.73 -4.54 -22.01
CA ALA A 165 -2.14 -4.43 -21.67
C ALA A 165 -2.30 -3.83 -20.27
N VAL A 166 -3.23 -2.88 -20.11
CA VAL A 166 -3.53 -2.29 -18.80
C VAL A 166 -4.96 -2.62 -18.41
N SER A 167 -5.13 -3.19 -17.24
CA SER A 167 -6.42 -3.48 -16.63
C SER A 167 -6.52 -2.84 -15.24
N ARG A 168 -7.68 -2.90 -14.62
CA ARG A 168 -7.88 -2.44 -13.24
C ARG A 168 -8.80 -3.38 -12.48
N LEU A 169 -8.73 -3.32 -11.15
CA LEU A 169 -9.67 -4.07 -10.31
C LEU A 169 -11.10 -3.64 -10.61
N ALA A 170 -12.00 -4.62 -10.62
CA ALA A 170 -13.43 -4.35 -10.80
C ALA A 170 -13.98 -3.53 -9.62
N HIS A 171 -14.81 -2.55 -9.92
CA HIS A 171 -15.60 -1.82 -8.95
C HIS A 171 -17.01 -2.41 -8.91
N GLY A 172 -17.57 -2.53 -7.71
CA GLY A 172 -18.93 -3.07 -7.61
C GLY A 172 -19.43 -3.24 -6.17
N VAL A 173 -20.57 -3.88 -6.05
CA VAL A 173 -21.17 -4.22 -4.76
C VAL A 173 -20.28 -5.24 -4.05
N PRO A 174 -19.85 -4.98 -2.80
CA PRO A 174 -19.08 -5.94 -2.04
C PRO A 174 -19.88 -7.20 -1.72
N VAL A 175 -19.21 -8.35 -1.70
CA VAL A 175 -19.85 -9.62 -1.35
C VAL A 175 -20.36 -9.55 0.09
N GLY A 176 -21.64 -9.86 0.28
CA GLY A 176 -22.32 -9.76 1.59
C GLY A 176 -22.81 -8.35 1.94
N GLY A 177 -22.63 -7.36 1.04
CA GLY A 177 -23.19 -6.02 1.20
C GLY A 177 -24.63 -5.95 0.76
N GLU A 178 -25.49 -5.27 1.54
CA GLU A 178 -26.85 -4.95 1.19
C GLU A 178 -26.89 -3.64 0.41
N LEU A 179 -27.68 -3.56 -0.67
CA LEU A 179 -27.72 -2.40 -1.57
C LEU A 179 -28.13 -1.11 -0.85
N ASP A 180 -29.01 -1.23 0.14
CA ASP A 180 -29.55 -0.11 0.91
C ASP A 180 -28.52 0.64 1.76
N TYR A 181 -27.37 0.00 2.06
CA TYR A 181 -26.28 0.60 2.83
C TYR A 181 -25.12 1.12 1.97
N LEU A 182 -25.27 1.06 0.63
CA LEU A 182 -24.21 1.52 -0.28
C LEU A 182 -24.51 2.94 -0.74
N ASP A 183 -23.45 3.71 -0.93
CA ASP A 183 -23.53 5.06 -1.48
C ASP A 183 -23.88 5.05 -2.97
N ASP A 184 -24.46 6.16 -3.45
CA ASP A 184 -24.91 6.32 -4.84
C ASP A 184 -23.79 6.13 -5.87
N GLY A 185 -22.54 6.49 -5.50
CA GLY A 185 -21.37 6.34 -6.36
C GLY A 185 -21.03 4.87 -6.60
N THR A 186 -21.01 4.07 -5.52
CA THR A 186 -20.80 2.62 -5.58
C THR A 186 -21.89 1.92 -6.39
N LEU A 187 -23.16 2.25 -6.16
CA LEU A 187 -24.29 1.69 -6.91
C LEU A 187 -24.22 2.06 -8.39
N THR A 188 -23.88 3.31 -8.70
CA THR A 188 -23.73 3.78 -10.08
C THR A 188 -22.58 3.05 -10.78
N ALA A 189 -21.43 2.87 -10.12
CA ALA A 189 -20.30 2.15 -10.67
C ALA A 189 -20.65 0.68 -10.94
N ALA A 190 -21.32 0.02 -10.00
CA ALA A 190 -21.76 -1.37 -10.14
C ALA A 190 -22.74 -1.55 -11.32
N LEU A 191 -23.70 -0.65 -11.48
CA LEU A 191 -24.66 -0.67 -12.60
C LEU A 191 -23.96 -0.47 -13.95
N LYS A 192 -22.99 0.44 -14.03
CA LYS A 192 -22.19 0.66 -15.25
C LYS A 192 -21.29 -0.53 -15.59
N ALA A 193 -20.74 -1.19 -14.57
CA ALA A 193 -19.84 -2.34 -14.72
C ALA A 193 -20.56 -3.70 -14.80
N ARG A 194 -21.91 -3.72 -14.84
CA ARG A 194 -22.69 -4.96 -14.91
C ARG A 194 -22.28 -5.83 -16.08
N ARG A 195 -22.25 -7.14 -15.87
CA ARG A 195 -21.92 -8.15 -16.89
C ARG A 195 -23.13 -9.05 -17.11
N PRO A 196 -23.33 -9.58 -18.33
CA PRO A 196 -24.26 -10.69 -18.57
C PRO A 196 -23.86 -11.90 -17.73
N LEU A 197 -24.86 -12.69 -17.30
CA LEU A 197 -24.65 -13.97 -16.62
C LEU A 197 -24.37 -15.08 -17.63
#